data_6e046a97b08bd553fb498bbfe89f4252
#
_entry.id   6e046a97b08bd553fb498bbfe89f4252
#
_cell.length_a   1.000
_cell.length_b   1.000
_cell.length_c   1.000
_cell.angle_alpha   90.00
_cell.angle_beta   90.00
_cell.angle_gamma   90.00
#
_symmetry.space_group_name_H-M   'P 1'
#
loop_
_entity.id
_entity.type
_entity.pdbx_description
1 polymer ?
#
loop_
_entity_poly.entity_id
_entity_poly.type
_entity_poly.pdbx_seq_one_letter_code
_entity_poly.pdbx_strand_id
1 'polypeptide(L)'
;FKKEDVKYWMPVDQYIGGVEHAILHLLYSRFFSRALKKCGYDIPKEPFKKLVTQGMVCHETYIDENNKWVEPSKVIKKDNYYYYNKNGNLLSLKKGRSEKMSKSKKNVVDPGEIISLYGADTARLFMISDSPPERDLDWSIDGVKATYKFLKKIFVNLYGTFAFTEDLNDKDLKKIKVSEKKAYEFIQKTIMEFSNDVKNYRFNIAVAKLREMSNYA
;
A
#
# COMPACT_ATOMS: atom_id res chain seq x y z
N PHE A 1 -23.52 25.28 8.47
CA PHE A 1 -23.78 23.83 8.37
C PHE A 1 -25.00 23.44 9.22
N LYS A 2 -25.66 22.32 8.88
CA LYS A 2 -26.83 21.84 9.63
C LYS A 2 -26.37 21.01 10.84
N LYS A 3 -27.10 21.16 11.95
CA LYS A 3 -26.76 20.44 13.20
C LYS A 3 -26.87 18.93 13.06
N GLU A 4 -27.86 18.45 12.29
CA GLU A 4 -28.07 17.02 12.03
C GLU A 4 -26.91 16.41 11.27
N ASP A 5 -26.40 17.12 10.25
CA ASP A 5 -25.26 16.67 9.45
C ASP A 5 -23.99 16.56 10.32
N VAL A 6 -23.76 17.55 11.20
CA VAL A 6 -22.62 17.51 12.12
C VAL A 6 -22.71 16.34 13.08
N LYS A 7 -23.88 16.09 13.67
CA LYS A 7 -24.07 14.95 14.58
C LYS A 7 -23.85 13.60 13.91
N TYR A 8 -24.18 13.51 12.61
CA TYR A 8 -24.00 12.28 11.84
C TYR A 8 -22.54 12.07 11.39
N TRP A 9 -21.92 13.11 10.84
CA TRP A 9 -20.61 12.99 10.20
C TRP A 9 -19.43 13.26 11.13
N MET A 10 -19.62 13.92 12.27
CA MET A 10 -18.55 14.33 13.15
C MET A 10 -18.65 13.70 14.56
N PRO A 11 -17.53 13.34 15.19
CA PRO A 11 -16.17 13.34 14.63
C PRO A 11 -15.98 12.24 13.58
N VAL A 12 -15.14 12.50 12.60
CA VAL A 12 -14.80 11.54 11.55
C VAL A 12 -14.21 10.27 12.18
N ASP A 13 -14.67 9.09 11.75
CA ASP A 13 -14.29 7.83 12.39
C ASP A 13 -12.83 7.49 12.19
N GLN A 14 -12.29 7.72 10.99
CA GLN A 14 -10.92 7.40 10.64
C GLN A 14 -10.33 8.46 9.73
N TYR A 15 -9.18 9.02 10.11
CA TYR A 15 -8.35 9.86 9.26
C TYR A 15 -7.07 9.12 8.90
N ILE A 16 -6.76 9.06 7.60
CA ILE A 16 -5.56 8.41 7.08
C ILE A 16 -4.84 9.43 6.19
N GLY A 17 -3.56 9.68 6.46
CA GLY A 17 -2.77 10.64 5.69
C GLY A 17 -1.29 10.58 6.04
N GLY A 18 -0.47 11.23 5.21
CA GLY A 18 0.97 11.30 5.41
C GLY A 18 1.36 12.10 6.66
N VAL A 19 2.51 11.79 7.21
CA VAL A 19 3.07 12.44 8.41
C VAL A 19 3.26 13.95 8.22
N GLU A 20 3.47 14.43 7.00
CA GLU A 20 3.60 15.86 6.66
C GLU A 20 2.37 16.69 7.02
N HIS A 21 1.20 16.06 7.11
CA HIS A 21 -0.04 16.74 7.47
C HIS A 21 -0.22 16.94 8.98
N ALA A 22 0.66 16.37 9.81
CA ALA A 22 0.57 16.49 11.27
C ALA A 22 0.65 17.97 11.73
N ILE A 23 1.51 18.76 11.11
CA ILE A 23 1.69 20.20 11.43
C ILE A 23 0.74 21.07 10.60
N LEU A 24 0.41 20.68 9.37
CA LEU A 24 -0.41 21.48 8.46
C LEU A 24 -1.90 21.23 8.69
N HIS A 25 -2.46 20.30 7.94
CA HIS A 25 -3.91 20.03 7.92
C HIS A 25 -4.47 19.60 9.28
N LEU A 26 -3.79 18.72 10.02
CA LEU A 26 -4.27 18.24 11.31
C LEU A 26 -4.33 19.36 12.36
N LEU A 27 -3.33 20.23 12.37
CA LEU A 27 -3.32 21.39 13.27
C LEU A 27 -4.47 22.35 12.95
N TYR A 28 -4.68 22.66 11.67
CA TYR A 28 -5.76 23.54 11.25
C TYR A 28 -7.15 22.95 11.52
N SER A 29 -7.38 21.69 11.20
CA SER A 29 -8.66 21.06 11.46
C SER A 29 -9.03 21.03 12.95
N ARG A 30 -8.06 20.77 13.82
CA ARG A 30 -8.26 20.84 15.28
C ARG A 30 -8.52 22.27 15.76
N PHE A 31 -7.77 23.22 15.22
CA PHE A 31 -7.98 24.64 15.53
C PHE A 31 -9.40 25.08 15.15
N PHE A 32 -9.85 24.81 13.93
CA PHE A 32 -11.19 25.15 13.47
C PHE A 32 -12.27 24.51 14.31
N SER A 33 -12.18 23.22 14.60
CA SER A 33 -13.16 22.53 15.45
C SER A 33 -13.28 23.19 16.82
N ARG A 34 -12.16 23.51 17.45
CA ARG A 34 -12.13 24.16 18.76
C ARG A 34 -12.62 25.61 18.72
N ALA A 35 -12.26 26.36 17.69
CA ALA A 35 -12.70 27.74 17.49
C ALA A 35 -14.22 27.80 17.27
N LEU A 36 -14.77 26.97 16.38
CA LEU A 36 -16.20 26.89 16.14
C LEU A 36 -16.96 26.52 17.43
N LYS A 37 -16.46 25.53 18.19
CA LYS A 37 -17.07 25.18 19.46
C LYS A 37 -17.05 26.34 20.47
N LYS A 38 -15.97 27.10 20.52
CA LYS A 38 -15.86 28.30 21.38
C LYS A 38 -16.83 29.40 20.93
N CYS A 39 -17.14 29.49 19.63
CA CYS A 39 -18.13 30.41 19.08
C CYS A 39 -19.58 29.92 19.25
N GLY A 40 -19.83 28.85 20.00
CA GLY A 40 -21.17 28.36 20.30
C GLY A 40 -21.75 27.36 19.31
N TYR A 41 -20.99 26.93 18.30
CA TYR A 41 -21.44 25.86 17.40
C TYR A 41 -21.38 24.47 18.07
N ASP A 42 -22.39 23.64 17.82
CA ASP A 42 -22.45 22.28 18.33
C ASP A 42 -21.60 21.33 17.48
N ILE A 43 -20.29 21.39 17.69
CA ILE A 43 -19.28 20.57 16.98
C ILE A 43 -18.32 19.91 17.99
N PRO A 44 -17.81 18.70 17.72
CA PRO A 44 -16.79 18.07 18.59
C PRO A 44 -15.51 18.93 18.67
N LYS A 45 -14.83 18.91 19.81
CA LYS A 45 -13.52 19.59 19.97
C LYS A 45 -12.44 18.96 19.10
N GLU A 46 -12.48 17.64 18.94
CA GLU A 46 -11.54 16.88 18.10
C GLU A 46 -12.27 16.39 16.86
N PRO A 47 -11.75 16.71 15.65
CA PRO A 47 -12.42 16.40 14.39
C PRO A 47 -12.35 14.92 14.01
N PHE A 48 -11.39 14.15 14.56
CA PHE A 48 -11.14 12.74 14.22
C PHE A 48 -11.15 11.86 15.47
N LYS A 49 -11.75 10.65 15.38
CA LYS A 49 -11.72 9.64 16.44
C LYS A 49 -10.41 8.86 16.43
N LYS A 50 -9.92 8.53 15.23
CA LYS A 50 -8.68 7.77 15.03
C LYS A 50 -7.85 8.41 13.93
N LEU A 51 -6.53 8.31 14.08
CA LEU A 51 -5.55 8.78 13.13
C LEU A 51 -4.60 7.63 12.79
N VAL A 52 -4.37 7.41 11.50
CA VAL A 52 -3.28 6.59 10.98
C VAL A 52 -2.36 7.49 10.16
N THR A 53 -1.14 7.65 10.64
CA THR A 53 -0.11 8.46 9.97
C THR A 53 0.69 7.55 9.05
N GLN A 54 0.63 7.82 7.74
CA GLN A 54 1.34 7.04 6.74
C GLN A 54 2.81 7.51 6.62
N GLY A 55 3.71 6.55 6.44
CA GLY A 55 5.09 6.81 6.04
C GLY A 55 5.20 7.34 4.61
N MET A 56 6.41 7.69 4.21
CA MET A 56 6.70 8.23 2.89
C MET A 56 7.00 7.13 1.89
N VAL A 57 6.69 7.38 0.62
CA VAL A 57 7.20 6.55 -0.48
C VAL A 57 8.57 7.07 -0.86
N CYS A 58 9.58 6.23 -0.67
CA CYS A 58 10.98 6.51 -0.94
C CYS A 58 11.44 5.79 -2.21
N HIS A 59 12.43 6.35 -2.87
CA HIS A 59 13.07 5.72 -4.01
C HIS A 59 14.55 6.08 -4.06
N GLU A 60 15.33 5.23 -4.66
CA GLU A 60 16.76 5.45 -4.86
C GLU A 60 17.03 6.75 -5.60
N THR A 61 18.14 7.39 -5.25
CA THR A 61 18.59 8.63 -5.90
C THR A 61 19.91 8.38 -6.60
N TYR A 62 20.13 9.09 -7.73
CA TYR A 62 21.36 9.00 -8.51
C TYR A 62 21.82 10.39 -8.91
N ILE A 63 23.14 10.61 -8.84
CA ILE A 63 23.78 11.88 -9.23
C ILE A 63 24.91 11.62 -10.20
N ASP A 64 25.05 12.52 -11.19
CA ASP A 64 26.18 12.52 -12.10
C ASP A 64 27.42 13.22 -11.52
N GLU A 65 28.51 13.23 -12.23
CA GLU A 65 29.78 13.86 -11.85
C GLU A 65 29.66 15.36 -11.60
N ASN A 66 28.63 16.00 -12.17
CA ASN A 66 28.33 17.42 -11.98
C ASN A 66 27.32 17.68 -10.85
N ASN A 67 27.07 16.69 -9.97
CA ASN A 67 26.08 16.74 -8.89
C ASN A 67 24.63 16.99 -9.38
N LYS A 68 24.30 16.61 -10.61
CA LYS A 68 22.94 16.69 -11.13
C LYS A 68 22.19 15.38 -10.91
N TRP A 69 20.95 15.48 -10.46
CA TRP A 69 20.07 14.33 -10.26
C TRP A 69 19.69 13.67 -11.59
N VAL A 70 19.77 12.36 -11.63
CA VAL A 70 19.41 11.51 -12.77
C VAL A 70 18.23 10.62 -12.38
N GLU A 71 17.25 10.52 -13.27
CA GLU A 71 16.07 9.70 -13.05
C GLU A 71 16.43 8.20 -12.96
N PRO A 72 15.93 7.45 -11.97
CA PRO A 72 16.21 6.02 -11.82
C PRO A 72 15.86 5.19 -13.07
N SER A 73 14.84 5.58 -13.82
CA SER A 73 14.43 4.93 -15.07
C SER A 73 15.51 4.98 -16.17
N LYS A 74 16.42 5.94 -16.10
CA LYS A 74 17.53 6.11 -17.08
C LYS A 74 18.82 5.43 -16.64
N VAL A 75 18.84 4.83 -15.43
CA VAL A 75 20.03 4.20 -14.85
C VAL A 75 20.25 2.82 -15.44
N ILE A 76 21.46 2.58 -15.89
CA ILE A 76 21.93 1.29 -16.39
C ILE A 76 22.87 0.72 -15.33
N LYS A 77 22.51 -0.41 -14.73
CA LYS A 77 23.36 -1.13 -13.81
C LYS A 77 24.22 -2.13 -14.59
N LYS A 78 25.55 -2.02 -14.44
CA LYS A 78 26.50 -3.01 -14.94
C LYS A 78 27.40 -3.43 -13.78
N ASP A 79 27.35 -4.70 -13.43
CA ASP A 79 28.02 -5.26 -12.24
C ASP A 79 27.64 -4.47 -10.98
N ASN A 80 28.59 -3.83 -10.32
CA ASN A 80 28.36 -3.01 -9.12
C ASN A 80 28.37 -1.50 -9.39
N TYR A 81 28.36 -1.08 -10.64
CA TYR A 81 28.44 0.30 -11.03
C TYR A 81 27.14 0.77 -11.73
N TYR A 82 26.89 2.06 -11.66
CA TYR A 82 25.69 2.69 -12.22
C TYR A 82 26.11 3.70 -13.29
N TYR A 83 25.39 3.69 -14.40
CA TYR A 83 25.66 4.54 -15.56
C TYR A 83 24.36 5.09 -16.13
N TYR A 84 24.44 6.15 -16.91
CA TYR A 84 23.35 6.56 -17.80
C TYR A 84 23.90 6.96 -19.15
N ASN A 85 23.07 6.77 -20.18
CA ASN A 85 23.44 7.17 -21.54
C ASN A 85 23.06 8.65 -21.75
N LYS A 86 24.05 9.48 -22.04
CA LYS A 86 23.87 10.88 -22.42
C LYS A 86 24.48 11.09 -23.78
N ASN A 87 23.62 11.24 -24.81
CA ASN A 87 24.04 11.49 -26.20
C ASN A 87 25.04 10.45 -26.74
N GLY A 88 24.83 9.16 -26.44
CA GLY A 88 25.70 8.07 -26.86
C GLY A 88 26.86 7.73 -25.93
N ASN A 89 27.16 8.58 -24.96
CA ASN A 89 28.22 8.36 -23.98
C ASN A 89 27.65 7.78 -22.67
N LEU A 90 28.28 6.72 -22.15
CA LEU A 90 27.98 6.16 -20.83
C LEU A 90 28.72 6.96 -19.77
N LEU A 91 27.98 7.73 -18.97
CA LEU A 91 28.52 8.50 -17.86
C LEU A 91 28.28 7.75 -16.55
N SER A 92 29.28 7.77 -15.68
CA SER A 92 29.21 7.15 -14.36
C SER A 92 28.25 7.89 -13.44
N LEU A 93 27.56 7.15 -12.57
CA LEU A 93 26.64 7.68 -11.59
C LEU A 93 27.05 7.22 -10.18
N LYS A 94 26.87 8.12 -9.22
CA LYS A 94 26.93 7.80 -7.81
C LYS A 94 25.52 7.51 -7.32
N LYS A 95 25.29 6.31 -6.76
CA LYS A 95 24.05 5.95 -6.09
C LYS A 95 23.99 6.66 -4.74
N GLY A 96 22.92 7.39 -4.49
CA GLY A 96 22.60 8.00 -3.20
C GLY A 96 21.74 7.08 -2.32
N ARG A 97 21.16 7.67 -1.29
CA ARG A 97 20.23 6.98 -0.39
C ARG A 97 18.85 6.86 -1.04
N SER A 98 18.04 5.91 -0.55
CA SER A 98 16.61 5.95 -0.76
C SER A 98 16.04 7.12 0.03
N GLU A 99 15.33 8.01 -0.64
CA GLU A 99 14.79 9.23 -0.08
C GLU A 99 13.36 9.45 -0.58
N LYS A 100 12.57 10.23 0.18
CA LYS A 100 11.21 10.62 -0.23
C LYS A 100 11.20 11.05 -1.70
N MET A 101 10.27 10.49 -2.47
CA MET A 101 10.07 10.85 -3.87
C MET A 101 9.79 12.35 -4.01
N SER A 102 10.54 13.00 -4.88
CA SER A 102 10.35 14.41 -5.21
C SER A 102 10.78 14.74 -6.63
N LYS A 103 10.08 15.67 -7.26
CA LYS A 103 10.43 16.15 -8.62
C LYS A 103 11.81 16.80 -8.67
N SER A 104 12.23 17.47 -7.59
CA SER A 104 13.54 18.13 -7.49
C SER A 104 14.70 17.14 -7.51
N LYS A 105 14.53 15.95 -6.91
CA LYS A 105 15.53 14.88 -6.90
C LYS A 105 15.37 13.90 -8.07
N LYS A 106 14.35 14.09 -8.91
CA LYS A 106 14.04 13.24 -10.06
C LYS A 106 13.88 11.75 -9.74
N ASN A 107 13.54 11.41 -8.51
CA ASN A 107 13.35 10.03 -8.07
C ASN A 107 11.87 9.62 -7.99
N VAL A 108 11.00 10.34 -8.70
CA VAL A 108 9.58 10.04 -8.79
C VAL A 108 9.34 8.92 -9.79
N VAL A 109 8.43 8.01 -9.45
CA VAL A 109 7.89 7.01 -10.36
C VAL A 109 6.50 7.48 -10.81
N ASP A 110 6.23 7.43 -12.11
CA ASP A 110 4.91 7.76 -12.65
C ASP A 110 3.93 6.61 -12.40
N PRO A 111 2.89 6.81 -11.60
CA PRO A 111 1.86 5.80 -11.39
C PRO A 111 1.18 5.36 -12.68
N GLY A 112 1.04 6.26 -13.67
CA GLY A 112 0.41 5.96 -14.95
C GLY A 112 1.17 4.89 -15.73
N GLU A 113 2.49 4.95 -15.76
CA GLU A 113 3.34 3.93 -16.39
C GLU A 113 3.18 2.58 -15.68
N ILE A 114 3.21 2.56 -14.34
CA ILE A 114 3.07 1.33 -13.58
C ILE A 114 1.69 0.70 -13.79
N ILE A 115 0.63 1.50 -13.77
CA ILE A 115 -0.74 1.04 -14.01
C ILE A 115 -0.90 0.49 -15.42
N SER A 116 -0.31 1.15 -16.42
CA SER A 116 -0.33 0.69 -17.82
C SER A 116 0.37 -0.66 -18.01
N LEU A 117 1.51 -0.88 -17.34
CA LEU A 117 2.32 -2.09 -17.49
C LEU A 117 1.83 -3.27 -16.63
N TYR A 118 1.36 -3.01 -15.42
CA TYR A 118 1.08 -4.04 -14.42
C TYR A 118 -0.34 -4.02 -13.88
N GLY A 119 -1.15 -3.03 -14.22
CA GLY A 119 -2.50 -2.85 -13.70
C GLY A 119 -2.56 -2.13 -12.34
N ALA A 120 -3.70 -1.49 -12.08
CA ALA A 120 -3.92 -0.72 -10.85
C ALA A 120 -3.89 -1.60 -9.59
N ASP A 121 -4.44 -2.81 -9.64
CA ASP A 121 -4.48 -3.71 -8.49
C ASP A 121 -3.08 -4.18 -8.07
N THR A 122 -2.17 -4.35 -9.04
CA THR A 122 -0.76 -4.64 -8.73
C THR A 122 -0.10 -3.50 -7.96
N ALA A 123 -0.29 -2.27 -8.42
CA ALA A 123 0.26 -1.09 -7.75
C ALA A 123 -0.30 -0.96 -6.32
N ARG A 124 -1.63 -1.08 -6.17
CA ARG A 124 -2.30 -1.01 -4.87
C ARG A 124 -1.84 -2.12 -3.92
N LEU A 125 -1.78 -3.36 -4.39
CA LEU A 125 -1.35 -4.48 -3.56
C LEU A 125 0.13 -4.35 -3.16
N PHE A 126 1.01 -3.89 -4.06
CA PHE A 126 2.41 -3.64 -3.72
C PHE A 126 2.52 -2.62 -2.57
N MET A 127 1.80 -1.49 -2.66
CA MET A 127 1.83 -0.43 -1.65
C MET A 127 1.46 -0.90 -0.23
N ILE A 128 0.58 -1.89 -0.11
CA ILE A 128 0.13 -2.39 1.20
C ILE A 128 0.82 -3.68 1.66
N SER A 129 1.63 -4.30 0.80
CA SER A 129 2.22 -5.62 1.07
C SER A 129 3.63 -5.57 1.62
N ASP A 130 4.36 -4.47 1.41
CA ASP A 130 5.78 -4.40 1.72
C ASP A 130 6.04 -4.11 3.20
N SER A 131 5.43 -3.06 3.72
CA SER A 131 5.65 -2.59 5.09
C SER A 131 4.34 -2.15 5.78
N PRO A 132 4.34 -2.04 7.12
CA PRO A 132 3.22 -1.41 7.82
C PRO A 132 2.98 0.02 7.33
N PRO A 133 1.71 0.50 7.31
CA PRO A 133 1.37 1.82 6.76
C PRO A 133 2.14 2.99 7.39
N GLU A 134 2.56 2.86 8.64
CA GLU A 134 3.26 3.91 9.39
C GLU A 134 4.75 4.02 9.05
N ARG A 135 5.30 3.03 8.35
CA ARG A 135 6.70 3.02 7.92
C ARG A 135 6.85 3.53 6.51
N ASP A 136 8.04 4.06 6.23
CA ASP A 136 8.42 4.40 4.87
C ASP A 136 8.45 3.15 3.99
N LEU A 137 8.02 3.32 2.75
CA LEU A 137 8.02 2.29 1.71
C LEU A 137 9.15 2.59 0.72
N ASP A 138 10.08 1.67 0.56
CA ASP A 138 11.07 1.73 -0.51
C ASP A 138 10.48 1.18 -1.82
N TRP A 139 10.39 2.04 -2.83
CA TRP A 139 9.90 1.63 -4.13
C TRP A 139 10.83 0.63 -4.80
N SER A 140 10.28 -0.50 -5.22
CA SER A 140 11.01 -1.56 -5.91
C SER A 140 10.22 -2.08 -7.12
N ILE A 141 10.80 -1.93 -8.31
CA ILE A 141 10.18 -2.48 -9.52
C ILE A 141 10.12 -4.01 -9.49
N ASP A 142 11.08 -4.65 -8.84
CA ASP A 142 11.07 -6.11 -8.68
C ASP A 142 9.97 -6.56 -7.71
N GLY A 143 9.70 -5.78 -6.66
CA GLY A 143 8.55 -5.97 -5.78
C GLY A 143 7.22 -5.83 -6.52
N VAL A 144 7.08 -4.85 -7.41
CA VAL A 144 5.91 -4.68 -8.27
C VAL A 144 5.74 -5.89 -9.20
N LYS A 145 6.82 -6.34 -9.86
CA LYS A 145 6.80 -7.54 -10.73
C LYS A 145 6.41 -8.80 -9.97
N ALA A 146 6.94 -8.99 -8.75
CA ALA A 146 6.60 -10.12 -7.91
C ALA A 146 5.11 -10.10 -7.51
N THR A 147 4.58 -8.91 -7.19
CA THR A 147 3.15 -8.73 -6.88
C THR A 147 2.27 -9.01 -8.09
N TYR A 148 2.65 -8.55 -9.27
CA TYR A 148 1.95 -8.87 -10.53
C TYR A 148 1.89 -10.37 -10.80
N LYS A 149 3.04 -11.08 -10.66
CA LYS A 149 3.08 -12.54 -10.81
C LYS A 149 2.17 -13.25 -9.81
N PHE A 150 2.11 -12.76 -8.58
CA PHE A 150 1.24 -13.31 -7.55
C PHE A 150 -0.24 -13.15 -7.89
N LEU A 151 -0.67 -11.95 -8.29
CA LEU A 151 -2.05 -11.70 -8.72
C LEU A 151 -2.43 -12.56 -9.93
N LYS A 152 -1.53 -12.66 -10.92
CA LYS A 152 -1.75 -13.51 -12.10
C LYS A 152 -1.89 -14.99 -11.71
N LYS A 153 -1.05 -15.48 -10.78
CA LYS A 153 -1.15 -16.85 -10.26
C LYS A 153 -2.51 -17.10 -9.62
N ILE A 154 -2.94 -16.20 -8.73
CA ILE A 154 -4.26 -16.31 -8.08
C ILE A 154 -5.36 -16.32 -9.13
N PHE A 155 -5.36 -15.37 -10.06
CA PHE A 155 -6.39 -15.27 -11.08
C PHE A 155 -6.49 -16.57 -11.90
N VAL A 156 -5.36 -17.11 -12.37
CA VAL A 156 -5.34 -18.34 -13.15
C VAL A 156 -5.82 -19.53 -12.34
N ASN A 157 -5.38 -19.67 -11.09
CA ASN A 157 -5.75 -20.80 -10.24
C ASN A 157 -7.22 -20.75 -9.83
N LEU A 158 -7.72 -19.57 -9.47
CA LEU A 158 -9.10 -19.40 -9.01
C LEU A 158 -10.10 -19.41 -10.18
N TYR A 159 -9.80 -18.75 -11.28
CA TYR A 159 -10.72 -18.63 -12.41
C TYR A 159 -11.06 -20.00 -13.02
N GLY A 160 -10.06 -20.90 -13.10
CA GLY A 160 -10.28 -22.26 -13.57
C GLY A 160 -11.05 -23.16 -12.60
N THR A 161 -11.02 -22.85 -11.29
CA THR A 161 -11.57 -23.69 -10.23
C THR A 161 -12.96 -23.24 -9.77
N PHE A 162 -13.17 -21.91 -9.66
CA PHE A 162 -14.39 -21.32 -9.08
C PHE A 162 -15.48 -20.94 -10.07
N ALA A 163 -15.22 -21.03 -11.37
CA ALA A 163 -16.23 -20.69 -12.38
C ALA A 163 -17.52 -21.56 -12.30
N PHE A 164 -17.55 -22.60 -11.45
CA PHE A 164 -18.62 -23.62 -11.45
C PHE A 164 -18.98 -24.17 -10.06
N THR A 165 -18.54 -23.58 -8.95
CA THR A 165 -19.02 -24.02 -7.64
C THR A 165 -20.23 -23.21 -7.23
N GLU A 166 -21.38 -23.87 -7.13
CA GLU A 166 -22.55 -23.35 -6.41
C GLU A 166 -22.18 -23.10 -4.95
N ASP A 167 -22.87 -22.18 -4.29
CA ASP A 167 -22.64 -21.87 -2.88
C ASP A 167 -22.70 -23.14 -2.03
N LEU A 168 -21.57 -23.50 -1.40
CA LEU A 168 -21.48 -24.65 -0.50
C LEU A 168 -22.30 -24.34 0.76
N ASN A 169 -23.25 -25.23 1.07
CA ASN A 169 -24.04 -25.14 2.28
C ASN A 169 -23.42 -25.96 3.43
N ASP A 170 -23.91 -25.74 4.66
CA ASP A 170 -23.42 -26.43 5.87
C ASP A 170 -23.45 -27.98 5.78
N LYS A 171 -24.32 -28.56 4.92
CA LYS A 171 -24.39 -30.01 4.74
C LYS A 171 -23.23 -30.51 3.88
N ASP A 172 -22.75 -29.71 2.93
CA ASP A 172 -21.63 -30.05 2.07
C ASP A 172 -20.31 -30.00 2.85
N LEU A 173 -20.16 -29.03 3.77
CA LEU A 173 -19.03 -28.96 4.69
C LEU A 173 -18.85 -30.21 5.56
N LYS A 174 -19.96 -30.91 5.92
CA LYS A 174 -19.90 -32.14 6.71
C LYS A 174 -19.37 -33.34 5.92
N LYS A 175 -19.34 -33.26 4.59
CA LYS A 175 -18.85 -34.33 3.71
C LYS A 175 -17.35 -34.23 3.42
N ILE A 176 -16.66 -33.15 3.90
CA ILE A 176 -15.23 -32.97 3.67
C ILE A 176 -14.47 -34.16 4.28
N LYS A 177 -13.63 -34.80 3.45
CA LYS A 177 -12.79 -35.93 3.87
C LYS A 177 -11.78 -35.51 4.95
N VAL A 178 -11.33 -36.49 5.75
CA VAL A 178 -10.35 -36.21 6.84
C VAL A 178 -9.06 -35.56 6.31
N SER A 179 -8.62 -35.93 5.09
CA SER A 179 -7.47 -35.32 4.42
C SER A 179 -7.69 -33.81 4.10
N GLU A 180 -8.93 -33.43 3.82
CA GLU A 180 -9.33 -32.06 3.49
C GLU A 180 -9.64 -31.25 4.75
N LYS A 181 -9.93 -31.92 5.87
CA LYS A 181 -10.25 -31.27 7.14
C LYS A 181 -9.12 -30.34 7.62
N LYS A 182 -7.88 -30.78 7.53
CA LYS A 182 -6.70 -29.97 7.89
C LYS A 182 -6.58 -28.72 7.02
N ALA A 183 -6.83 -28.85 5.72
CA ALA A 183 -6.85 -27.73 4.78
C ALA A 183 -7.97 -26.75 5.15
N TYR A 184 -9.15 -27.26 5.42
CA TYR A 184 -10.29 -26.44 5.84
C TYR A 184 -9.99 -25.69 7.15
N GLU A 185 -9.46 -26.37 8.18
CA GLU A 185 -9.08 -25.74 9.45
C GLU A 185 -8.03 -24.66 9.26
N PHE A 186 -7.02 -24.90 8.44
CA PHE A 186 -6.00 -23.92 8.08
C PHE A 186 -6.60 -22.69 7.41
N ILE A 187 -7.48 -22.88 6.42
CA ILE A 187 -8.14 -21.80 5.70
C ILE A 187 -9.02 -20.98 6.65
N GLN A 188 -9.85 -21.61 7.48
CA GLN A 188 -10.72 -20.90 8.43
C GLN A 188 -9.92 -20.08 9.46
N LYS A 189 -8.84 -20.66 9.97
CA LYS A 189 -7.91 -19.94 10.85
C LYS A 189 -7.29 -18.73 10.13
N THR A 190 -6.83 -18.92 8.90
CA THR A 190 -6.23 -17.85 8.09
C THR A 190 -7.22 -16.73 7.81
N ILE A 191 -8.49 -17.03 7.50
CA ILE A 191 -9.55 -16.03 7.30
C ILE A 191 -9.77 -15.21 8.57
N MET A 192 -9.84 -15.86 9.73
CA MET A 192 -10.01 -15.17 11.01
C MET A 192 -8.83 -14.23 11.30
N GLU A 193 -7.61 -14.73 11.16
CA GLU A 193 -6.39 -13.96 11.39
C GLU A 193 -6.25 -12.80 10.38
N PHE A 194 -6.50 -13.06 9.10
CA PHE A 194 -6.53 -12.05 8.05
C PHE A 194 -7.51 -10.92 8.38
N SER A 195 -8.73 -11.29 8.78
CA SER A 195 -9.77 -10.32 9.13
C SER A 195 -9.35 -9.44 10.31
N ASN A 196 -8.67 -10.03 11.30
CA ASN A 196 -8.13 -9.30 12.43
C ASN A 196 -6.97 -8.37 12.02
N ASP A 197 -6.08 -8.82 11.14
CA ASP A 197 -4.96 -8.02 10.64
C ASP A 197 -5.45 -6.80 9.83
N VAL A 198 -6.45 -6.99 8.97
CA VAL A 198 -7.08 -5.89 8.22
C VAL A 198 -7.73 -4.87 9.16
N LYS A 199 -8.47 -5.31 10.17
CA LYS A 199 -9.10 -4.42 11.18
C LYS A 199 -8.08 -3.59 11.96
N ASN A 200 -6.86 -4.10 12.13
CA ASN A 200 -5.78 -3.45 12.85
C ASN A 200 -4.74 -2.79 11.93
N TYR A 201 -5.05 -2.60 10.66
CA TYR A 201 -4.18 -1.97 9.64
C TYR A 201 -2.83 -2.68 9.42
N ARG A 202 -2.71 -3.96 9.78
CA ARG A 202 -1.53 -4.80 9.55
C ARG A 202 -1.59 -5.43 8.15
N PHE A 203 -1.72 -4.60 7.13
CA PHE A 203 -1.98 -5.04 5.75
C PHE A 203 -0.88 -5.93 5.18
N ASN A 204 0.38 -5.62 5.46
CA ASN A 204 1.52 -6.43 5.03
C ASN A 204 1.44 -7.87 5.56
N ILE A 205 1.05 -8.04 6.83
CA ILE A 205 0.85 -9.37 7.44
C ILE A 205 -0.36 -10.07 6.80
N ALA A 206 -1.46 -9.35 6.60
CA ALA A 206 -2.63 -9.89 5.94
C ALA A 206 -2.31 -10.40 4.52
N VAL A 207 -1.55 -9.63 3.73
CA VAL A 207 -1.12 -10.05 2.38
C VAL A 207 -0.17 -11.25 2.44
N ALA A 208 0.73 -11.31 3.42
CA ALA A 208 1.60 -12.48 3.60
C ALA A 208 0.78 -13.77 3.85
N LYS A 209 -0.26 -13.68 4.68
CA LYS A 209 -1.18 -14.81 4.94
C LYS A 209 -1.96 -15.23 3.69
N LEU A 210 -2.39 -14.28 2.86
CA LEU A 210 -3.01 -14.62 1.56
C LEU A 210 -2.05 -15.35 0.64
N ARG A 211 -0.78 -14.94 0.60
CA ARG A 211 0.25 -15.63 -0.18
C ARG A 211 0.48 -17.05 0.32
N GLU A 212 0.56 -17.23 1.64
CA GLU A 212 0.70 -18.54 2.27
C GLU A 212 -0.51 -19.44 1.94
N MET A 213 -1.72 -18.93 2.12
CA MET A 213 -2.95 -19.65 1.80
C MET A 213 -3.01 -20.06 0.31
N SER A 214 -2.61 -19.15 -0.61
CA SER A 214 -2.60 -19.44 -2.05
C SER A 214 -1.54 -20.47 -2.47
N ASN A 215 -0.54 -20.75 -1.64
CA ASN A 215 0.45 -21.78 -1.88
C ASN A 215 0.02 -23.14 -1.29
N TYR A 216 -0.91 -23.11 -0.33
CA TYR A 216 -1.46 -24.31 0.28
C TYR A 216 -2.59 -24.95 -0.56
N ALA A 217 -3.34 -24.10 -1.28
CA ALA A 217 -4.38 -24.50 -2.23
C ALA A 217 -3.79 -24.92 -3.58
#